data_9481614f4b6f74e14e4a47594166bc2e
#
_entry.id   9481614f4b6f74e14e4a47594166bc2e
#
_cell.length_a   1.000
_cell.length_b   1.000
_cell.length_c   1.000
_cell.angle_alpha   90.00
_cell.angle_beta   90.00
_cell.angle_gamma   90.00
#
_symmetry.space_group_name_H-M   'P 1'
#
loop_
_entity.id
_entity.type
_entity.pdbx_description
1 polymer ?
#
loop_
_entity_poly.entity_id
_entity_poly.type
_entity_poly.pdbx_seq_one_letter_code
_entity_poly.pdbx_strand_id
1 'polypeptide(L)'
;MSSGAAVLDLETGEWLYRSCLEAATWQPLVRVLLEEQLPFEVYCEGENVIQRDRFPSVLACALSPRFQDMLCRRTTLAEDLPSGLAGRAVEKIHVYRIPEARRAAVVERILSCGPLTAVTAFPGNLELNAPASTR
;
A
#
# COMPACT_ATOMS: atom_id res chain seq x y z
N MET A 1 -7.61 4.75 -6.47
CA MET A 1 -6.75 5.72 -7.18
C MET A 1 -5.51 6.05 -6.37
N SER A 2 -4.38 5.97 -6.99
CA SER A 2 -3.12 6.28 -6.29
C SER A 2 -2.92 7.78 -6.23
N SER A 3 -3.10 8.37 -5.09
CA SER A 3 -3.09 9.82 -4.88
C SER A 3 -1.79 10.48 -5.34
N GLY A 4 -1.73 10.98 -6.56
CA GLY A 4 -0.57 11.68 -7.09
C GLY A 4 0.65 10.82 -7.38
N ALA A 5 0.52 9.49 -7.29
CA ALA A 5 1.66 8.60 -7.54
C ALA A 5 2.01 8.48 -9.03
N ALA A 6 1.05 8.76 -9.90
CA ALA A 6 1.25 8.67 -11.32
C ALA A 6 0.53 9.80 -12.05
N VAL A 7 1.18 10.36 -13.07
CA VAL A 7 0.62 11.43 -13.90
C VAL A 7 0.70 11.00 -15.35
N LEU A 8 -0.41 11.03 -16.04
CA LEU A 8 -0.50 10.66 -17.44
C LEU A 8 -0.39 11.90 -18.32
N ASP A 9 0.48 11.82 -19.33
CA ASP A 9 0.56 12.88 -20.35
C ASP A 9 -0.59 12.70 -21.33
N LEU A 10 -1.50 13.66 -21.33
CA LEU A 10 -2.69 13.60 -22.17
C LEU A 10 -2.40 13.75 -23.64
N GLU A 11 -1.27 14.34 -24.01
CA GLU A 11 -0.91 14.53 -25.40
C GLU A 11 -0.32 13.28 -26.03
N THR A 12 0.55 12.59 -25.31
CA THR A 12 1.22 11.40 -25.82
C THR A 12 0.64 10.11 -25.30
N GLY A 13 -0.14 10.19 -24.22
CA GLY A 13 -0.68 9.00 -23.56
C GLY A 13 0.33 8.27 -22.70
N GLU A 14 1.50 8.84 -22.51
CA GLU A 14 2.55 8.23 -21.71
C GLU A 14 2.52 8.70 -20.25
N TRP A 15 3.01 7.84 -19.36
CA TRP A 15 3.17 8.21 -17.97
C TRP A 15 4.40 9.11 -17.82
N LEU A 16 4.17 10.41 -17.63
CA LEU A 16 5.23 11.38 -17.45
C LEU A 16 5.97 11.22 -16.14
N TYR A 17 5.28 10.71 -15.16
CA TYR A 17 5.72 10.85 -13.80
C TYR A 17 5.15 9.72 -12.98
N ARG A 18 6.00 8.87 -12.57
CA ARG A 18 5.58 7.67 -11.87
C ARG A 18 6.49 7.43 -10.68
N SER A 19 5.96 7.71 -9.50
CA SER A 19 6.66 7.44 -8.26
C SER A 19 6.21 6.12 -7.71
N CYS A 20 7.11 5.14 -7.77
CA CYS A 20 6.83 3.81 -7.23
C CYS A 20 7.85 3.45 -6.18
N LEU A 21 7.45 2.63 -5.23
CA LEU A 21 8.37 2.07 -4.25
C LEU A 21 9.28 1.08 -4.96
N GLU A 22 10.58 1.19 -4.71
CA GLU A 22 11.54 0.27 -5.28
C GLU A 22 11.36 -1.13 -4.67
N ALA A 23 11.69 -2.16 -5.44
CA ALA A 23 11.57 -3.53 -4.96
C ALA A 23 12.40 -3.76 -3.70
N ALA A 24 13.58 -3.15 -3.61
CA ALA A 24 14.43 -3.25 -2.44
C ALA A 24 13.77 -2.64 -1.19
N THR A 25 12.78 -1.78 -1.38
CA THR A 25 12.02 -1.17 -0.30
C THR A 25 10.72 -1.92 -0.02
N TRP A 26 9.91 -2.18 -1.06
CA TRP A 26 8.60 -2.78 -0.80
C TRP A 26 8.67 -4.25 -0.39
N GLN A 27 9.68 -4.99 -0.85
CA GLN A 27 9.78 -6.40 -0.47
C GLN A 27 9.95 -6.60 1.04
N PRO A 28 10.94 -5.96 1.69
CA PRO A 28 11.03 -6.07 3.15
C PRO A 28 9.83 -5.42 3.86
N LEU A 29 9.27 -4.36 3.27
CA LEU A 29 8.12 -3.68 3.86
C LEU A 29 6.89 -4.59 3.93
N VAL A 30 6.57 -5.27 2.85
CA VAL A 30 5.46 -6.22 2.83
C VAL A 30 5.69 -7.32 3.85
N ARG A 31 6.93 -7.82 3.94
CA ARG A 31 7.27 -8.86 4.92
C ARG A 31 7.05 -8.37 6.34
N VAL A 32 7.47 -7.15 6.66
CA VAL A 32 7.24 -6.56 7.98
C VAL A 32 5.76 -6.50 8.31
N LEU A 33 4.95 -6.02 7.35
CA LEU A 33 3.51 -5.88 7.57
C LEU A 33 2.83 -7.23 7.78
N LEU A 34 3.28 -8.26 7.08
CA LEU A 34 2.76 -9.60 7.27
C LEU A 34 3.17 -10.17 8.62
N GLU A 35 4.42 -9.94 9.04
CA GLU A 35 4.91 -10.40 10.35
C GLU A 35 4.18 -9.72 11.50
N GLU A 36 3.88 -8.43 11.35
CA GLU A 36 3.15 -7.68 12.37
C GLU A 36 1.65 -7.97 12.35
N GLN A 37 1.20 -8.75 11.38
CA GLN A 37 -0.19 -9.16 11.24
C GLN A 37 -1.15 -7.97 11.11
N LEU A 38 -0.71 -6.94 10.38
CA LEU A 38 -1.52 -5.75 10.16
C LEU A 38 -2.38 -5.91 8.91
N PRO A 39 -3.61 -5.35 8.93
CA PRO A 39 -4.39 -5.28 7.69
C PRO A 39 -3.81 -4.20 6.79
N PHE A 40 -3.56 -4.54 5.53
CA PHE A 40 -3.01 -3.57 4.58
C PHE A 40 -3.36 -3.96 3.16
N GLU A 41 -3.29 -2.97 2.27
CA GLU A 41 -3.52 -3.17 0.85
C GLU A 41 -2.43 -2.51 0.05
N VAL A 42 -2.15 -3.05 -1.14
CA VAL A 42 -1.09 -2.57 -2.01
C VAL A 42 -1.71 -2.07 -3.31
N TYR A 43 -1.39 -0.84 -3.68
CA TYR A 43 -1.78 -0.29 -4.98
C TYR A 43 -0.64 -0.57 -5.96
N CYS A 44 -0.94 -1.33 -6.99
CA CYS A 44 0.06 -1.86 -7.89
C CYS A 44 -0.49 -1.80 -9.31
N GLU A 45 0.11 -0.95 -10.13
CA GLU A 45 -0.30 -0.82 -11.54
C GLU A 45 -1.80 -0.57 -11.73
N GLY A 46 -2.36 0.28 -10.87
CA GLY A 46 -3.77 0.62 -10.94
C GLY A 46 -4.70 -0.38 -10.27
N GLU A 47 -4.17 -1.47 -9.73
CA GLU A 47 -4.94 -2.48 -9.04
C GLU A 47 -4.74 -2.39 -7.53
N ASN A 48 -5.77 -2.80 -6.80
CA ASN A 48 -5.68 -2.96 -5.36
C ASN A 48 -5.46 -4.44 -5.05
N VAL A 49 -4.30 -4.77 -4.50
CA VAL A 49 -3.91 -6.17 -4.23
C VAL A 49 -3.81 -6.39 -2.73
N ILE A 50 -4.45 -7.44 -2.25
CA ILE A 50 -4.44 -7.79 -0.83
C ILE A 50 -4.15 -9.28 -0.71
N GLN A 51 -3.32 -9.66 0.28
CA GLN A 51 -3.10 -11.08 0.53
C GLN A 51 -4.42 -11.72 1.00
N ARG A 52 -4.75 -12.86 0.43
CA ARG A 52 -6.05 -13.49 0.64
C ARG A 52 -6.40 -13.66 2.11
N ASP A 53 -5.48 -14.13 2.93
CA ASP A 53 -5.78 -14.38 4.33
C ASP A 53 -5.91 -13.09 5.17
N ARG A 54 -5.51 -11.94 4.61
CA ARG A 54 -5.66 -10.64 5.27
C ARG A 54 -6.90 -9.89 4.81
N PHE A 55 -7.53 -10.33 3.74
CA PHE A 55 -8.68 -9.63 3.19
C PHE A 55 -9.81 -9.42 4.20
N PRO A 56 -10.21 -10.44 4.99
CA PRO A 56 -11.26 -10.20 5.99
C PRO A 56 -10.93 -9.09 6.97
N SER A 57 -9.66 -8.97 7.39
CA SER A 57 -9.23 -7.91 8.31
C SER A 57 -9.30 -6.54 7.65
N VAL A 58 -8.90 -6.44 6.38
CA VAL A 58 -9.00 -5.18 5.64
C VAL A 58 -10.45 -4.80 5.43
N LEU A 59 -11.27 -5.75 5.07
CA LEU A 59 -12.70 -5.53 4.86
C LEU A 59 -13.38 -5.04 6.13
N ALA A 60 -12.96 -5.56 7.29
CA ALA A 60 -13.50 -5.14 8.58
C ALA A 60 -13.14 -3.68 8.90
N CYS A 61 -12.11 -3.13 8.29
CA CYS A 61 -11.72 -1.74 8.48
C CYS A 61 -12.50 -0.77 7.61
N ALA A 62 -13.29 -1.26 6.65
CA ALA A 62 -14.08 -0.40 5.78
C ALA A 62 -15.20 0.26 6.59
N LEU A 63 -15.32 1.58 6.47
CA LEU A 63 -16.24 2.36 7.29
C LEU A 63 -17.66 2.40 6.77
N SER A 64 -17.91 1.95 5.54
CA SER A 64 -19.24 1.99 4.95
C SER A 64 -19.50 0.76 4.10
N PRO A 65 -20.77 0.36 3.95
CA PRO A 65 -21.12 -0.75 3.04
C PRO A 65 -20.67 -0.49 1.60
N ARG A 66 -20.71 0.77 1.18
CA ARG A 66 -20.29 1.15 -0.17
C ARG A 66 -18.81 0.88 -0.38
N PHE A 67 -17.99 1.20 0.60
CA PHE A 67 -16.55 0.96 0.53
C PHE A 67 -16.26 -0.54 0.58
N GLN A 68 -16.99 -1.29 1.41
CA GLN A 68 -16.87 -2.75 1.47
C GLN A 68 -17.20 -3.37 0.11
N ASP A 69 -18.27 -2.91 -0.54
CA ASP A 69 -18.65 -3.40 -1.85
C ASP A 69 -17.57 -3.10 -2.89
N MET A 70 -17.01 -1.91 -2.86
CA MET A 70 -15.92 -1.53 -3.76
C MET A 70 -14.70 -2.43 -3.56
N LEU A 71 -14.33 -2.71 -2.32
CA LEU A 71 -13.21 -3.60 -2.02
C LEU A 71 -13.48 -5.00 -2.57
N CYS A 72 -14.67 -5.53 -2.40
CA CYS A 72 -15.01 -6.86 -2.89
C CYS A 72 -14.93 -6.94 -4.42
N ARG A 73 -15.30 -5.87 -5.11
CA ARG A 73 -15.33 -5.86 -6.57
C ARG A 73 -13.98 -5.57 -7.21
N ARG A 74 -13.16 -4.75 -6.57
CA ARG A 74 -11.95 -4.20 -7.20
C ARG A 74 -10.64 -4.72 -6.64
N THR A 75 -10.72 -5.59 -5.65
CA THR A 75 -9.52 -6.13 -5.02
C THR A 75 -9.10 -7.42 -5.71
N THR A 76 -7.82 -7.51 -6.04
CA THR A 76 -7.20 -8.74 -6.49
C THR A 76 -6.61 -9.44 -5.27
N LEU A 77 -6.96 -10.70 -5.05
CA LEU A 77 -6.46 -11.46 -3.93
C LEU A 77 -5.25 -12.28 -4.34
N ALA A 78 -4.15 -12.14 -3.60
CA ALA A 78 -2.93 -12.89 -3.84
C ALA A 78 -2.75 -13.94 -2.75
N GLU A 79 -2.44 -15.16 -3.15
CA GLU A 79 -2.20 -16.24 -2.19
C GLU A 79 -0.93 -15.95 -1.38
N ASP A 80 0.12 -15.46 -2.07
CA ASP A 80 1.36 -15.03 -1.45
C ASP A 80 1.69 -13.67 -2.02
N LEU A 81 1.51 -12.63 -1.21
CA LEU A 81 1.60 -11.26 -1.69
C LEU A 81 2.98 -10.91 -2.27
N PRO A 82 4.10 -11.24 -1.61
CA PRO A 82 5.39 -10.94 -2.22
C PRO A 82 5.58 -11.55 -3.60
N SER A 83 5.14 -12.78 -3.80
CA SER A 83 5.21 -13.44 -5.11
C SER A 83 4.27 -12.78 -6.12
N GLY A 84 3.09 -12.40 -5.68
CA GLY A 84 2.11 -11.75 -6.54
C GLY A 84 2.53 -10.36 -7.01
N LEU A 85 3.41 -9.71 -6.28
CA LEU A 85 3.90 -8.38 -6.61
C LEU A 85 5.25 -8.40 -7.32
N ALA A 86 5.90 -9.55 -7.40
CA ALA A 86 7.24 -9.65 -8.00
C ALA A 86 7.24 -9.15 -9.44
N GLY A 87 8.17 -8.24 -9.74
CA GLY A 87 8.30 -7.67 -11.08
C GLY A 87 7.26 -6.60 -11.41
N ARG A 88 6.39 -6.24 -10.47
CA ARG A 88 5.35 -5.24 -10.71
C ARG A 88 5.70 -3.91 -10.05
N ALA A 89 5.06 -2.85 -10.53
CA ALA A 89 5.29 -1.50 -10.01
C ALA A 89 4.35 -1.23 -8.84
N VAL A 90 4.91 -1.17 -7.64
CA VAL A 90 4.15 -0.90 -6.42
C VAL A 90 4.10 0.61 -6.19
N GLU A 91 2.91 1.18 -6.27
CA GLU A 91 2.74 2.63 -6.19
C GLU A 91 2.65 3.11 -4.74
N LYS A 92 1.82 2.45 -3.94
CA LYS A 92 1.72 2.79 -2.51
C LYS A 92 1.13 1.62 -1.74
N ILE A 93 1.29 1.68 -0.43
CA ILE A 93 0.74 0.69 0.49
C ILE A 93 -0.07 1.44 1.55
N HIS A 94 -1.28 0.99 1.81
CA HIS A 94 -2.14 1.57 2.83
C HIS A 94 -2.30 0.57 3.97
N VAL A 95 -1.88 0.98 5.17
CA VAL A 95 -1.94 0.14 6.36
C VAL A 95 -3.07 0.63 7.25
N TYR A 96 -3.91 -0.28 7.71
CA TYR A 96 -5.09 0.06 8.51
C TYR A 96 -4.89 -0.29 9.98
N ARG A 97 -5.48 0.51 10.85
CA ARG A 97 -5.64 0.21 12.29
C ARG A 97 -4.38 -0.29 12.99
N ILE A 98 -3.31 0.47 12.89
CA ILE A 98 -2.10 0.14 13.64
C ILE A 98 -2.40 0.38 15.12
N PRO A 99 -2.25 -0.63 16.00
CA PRO A 99 -2.49 -0.43 17.42
C PRO A 99 -1.62 0.67 17.99
N GLU A 100 -2.21 1.58 18.75
CA GLU A 100 -1.49 2.73 19.30
C GLU A 100 -0.28 2.31 20.12
N ALA A 101 -0.41 1.24 20.89
CA ALA A 101 0.68 0.75 21.73
C ALA A 101 1.88 0.25 20.93
N ARG A 102 1.66 -0.15 19.65
CA ARG A 102 2.70 -0.68 18.79
C ARG A 102 3.12 0.30 17.70
N ARG A 103 2.44 1.43 17.60
CA ARG A 103 2.60 2.33 16.47
C ARG A 103 4.04 2.79 16.27
N ALA A 104 4.70 3.27 17.33
CA ALA A 104 6.06 3.78 17.23
C ALA A 104 7.03 2.69 16.75
N ALA A 105 6.92 1.49 17.32
CA ALA A 105 7.79 0.39 16.93
C ALA A 105 7.53 -0.07 15.49
N VAL A 106 6.26 -0.14 15.09
CA VAL A 106 5.89 -0.54 13.74
C VAL A 106 6.37 0.49 12.73
N VAL A 107 6.16 1.78 12.99
CA VAL A 107 6.60 2.84 12.10
C VAL A 107 8.12 2.81 11.94
N GLU A 108 8.85 2.58 13.02
CA GLU A 108 10.30 2.47 12.95
C GLU A 108 10.73 1.31 12.04
N ARG A 109 10.10 0.15 12.16
CA ARG A 109 10.39 -0.97 11.27
C ARG A 109 10.07 -0.64 9.81
N ILE A 110 8.94 0.03 9.58
CA ILE A 110 8.53 0.45 8.24
C ILE A 110 9.57 1.38 7.63
N LEU A 111 9.97 2.40 8.36
CA LEU A 111 10.91 3.40 7.84
C LEU A 111 12.30 2.83 7.61
N SER A 112 12.66 1.74 8.27
CA SER A 112 13.97 1.13 8.08
C SER A 112 14.02 0.21 6.86
N CYS A 113 12.91 0.00 6.17
CA CYS A 113 12.89 -0.85 4.97
C CYS A 113 13.54 -0.19 3.75
N GLY A 114 13.61 1.13 3.73
CA GLY A 114 14.21 1.87 2.63
C GLY A 114 13.60 3.25 2.51
N PRO A 115 13.93 4.01 1.45
CA PRO A 115 13.39 5.35 1.25
C PRO A 115 11.90 5.29 0.98
N LEU A 116 11.11 5.94 1.81
CA LEU A 116 9.66 6.04 1.63
C LEU A 116 9.12 7.22 2.43
N THR A 117 7.88 7.60 2.13
CA THR A 117 7.15 8.62 2.88
C THR A 117 5.95 7.97 3.54
N ALA A 118 5.77 8.24 4.84
CA ALA A 118 4.62 7.72 5.60
C ALA A 118 3.73 8.90 6.01
N VAL A 119 2.45 8.82 5.66
CA VAL A 119 1.48 9.87 5.94
C VAL A 119 0.30 9.28 6.69
N THR A 120 -0.14 9.96 7.74
CA THR A 120 -1.34 9.54 8.48
C THR A 120 -2.58 10.00 7.73
N ALA A 121 -3.39 9.04 7.24
CA ALA A 121 -4.62 9.35 6.52
C ALA A 121 -5.81 9.49 7.46
N PHE A 122 -5.93 8.58 8.43
CA PHE A 122 -6.93 8.59 9.48
C PHE A 122 -6.25 8.15 10.77
N PRO A 123 -6.83 8.40 11.93
CA PRO A 123 -6.25 7.88 13.17
C PRO A 123 -6.03 6.37 13.08
N GLY A 124 -4.79 5.95 13.25
CA GLY A 124 -4.43 4.54 13.19
C GLY A 124 -4.06 4.02 11.82
N ASN A 125 -4.28 4.79 10.75
CA ASN A 125 -3.95 4.37 9.39
C ASN A 125 -2.70 5.09 8.87
N LEU A 126 -1.93 4.39 8.04
CA LEU A 126 -0.76 4.98 7.38
C LEU A 126 -0.83 4.74 5.88
N GLU A 127 -0.44 5.75 5.13
CA GLU A 127 -0.27 5.66 3.69
C GLU A 127 1.22 5.75 3.39
N LEU A 128 1.76 4.72 2.76
CA LEU A 128 3.18 4.60 2.47
C LEU A 128 3.42 4.79 0.98
N ASN A 129 4.23 5.77 0.65
CA ASN A 129 4.50 6.17 -0.74
C ASN A 129 5.99 6.21 -1.00
N ALA A 130 6.36 6.29 -2.29
CA ALA A 130 7.72 6.57 -2.68
C ALA A 130 8.14 7.92 -2.11
N PRO A 131 9.46 8.15 -1.91
CA PRO A 131 9.92 9.46 -1.43
C PRO A 131 9.46 10.57 -2.35
N ALA A 132 9.20 11.74 -1.77
CA ALA A 132 8.79 12.89 -2.56
C ALA A 132 9.89 13.25 -3.57
N SER A 133 9.48 13.54 -4.81
CA SER A 133 10.41 13.99 -5.82
C SER A 133 10.88 15.40 -5.52
N THR A 134 12.17 15.62 -5.62
CA THR A 134 12.75 16.94 -5.34
C THR A 134 13.07 17.73 -6.58
N ARG A 135 12.51 17.40 -7.67
CA ARG A 135 12.73 18.15 -8.90
C ARG A 135 11.97 19.40 -8.99
#